data_6fe358810a5d9dcfdee3decadd129ef4
#
_entry.id   6fe358810a5d9dcfdee3decadd129ef4
#
_cell.length_a   1.000
_cell.length_b   1.000
_cell.length_c   1.000
_cell.angle_alpha   90.00
_cell.angle_beta   90.00
_cell.angle_gamma   90.00
#
_symmetry.space_group_name_H-M   'P 1'
#
loop_
_entity.id
_entity.type
_entity.pdbx_description
1 polymer ?
#
loop_
_entity_poly.entity_id
_entity_poly.type
_entity_poly.pdbx_seq_one_letter_code
_entity_poly.pdbx_strand_id
1 'polypeptide(L)'
;AAGEEGADARPADAANIIGRFGVGFYSVFMVASKVEVTSRPAFGDNAEASVWVSDGLGTFTIEPATGEAPVRGTVIKAWLKDDAAEFAEKFRVESVIRKHSAFVPFPVLVDGERVNTQPALWREPKFSVTKEQYDSFYKALTYDAKEPLDTLHLSVDAPVQFNALLFTPDSAQDFFGA
;
A
#
# COMPACT_ATOMS: atom_id res chain seq x y z
N ALA A 1 14.34 -25.84 -28.24
CA ALA A 1 12.92 -25.65 -27.96
C ALA A 1 12.75 -25.73 -26.42
N ALA A 2 12.84 -24.62 -25.76
CA ALA A 2 12.53 -24.49 -24.33
C ALA A 2 11.10 -23.95 -24.24
N GLY A 3 10.21 -24.75 -23.64
CA GLY A 3 8.82 -24.39 -23.43
C GLY A 3 8.69 -23.26 -22.37
N GLU A 4 8.07 -22.19 -22.77
CA GLU A 4 7.51 -21.19 -21.88
C GLU A 4 6.26 -21.80 -21.23
N GLU A 5 6.37 -22.33 -20.03
CA GLU A 5 5.22 -22.50 -19.16
C GLU A 5 5.09 -21.22 -18.32
N GLY A 6 4.44 -20.22 -18.90
CA GLY A 6 3.98 -19.04 -18.19
C GLY A 6 2.95 -19.44 -17.16
N ALA A 7 3.23 -19.17 -15.89
CA ALA A 7 2.30 -19.33 -14.81
C ALA A 7 1.03 -18.51 -15.12
N ASP A 8 -0.09 -19.19 -15.31
CA ASP A 8 -1.45 -18.60 -15.39
C ASP A 8 -1.78 -17.90 -14.07
N ALA A 9 -1.36 -16.62 -13.96
CA ALA A 9 -1.89 -15.74 -12.92
C ALA A 9 -3.37 -15.54 -13.21
N ARG A 10 -4.25 -15.95 -12.29
CA ARG A 10 -5.69 -15.79 -12.45
C ARG A 10 -6.02 -14.32 -12.65
N PRO A 11 -6.95 -13.94 -13.56
CA PRO A 11 -7.28 -12.55 -13.85
C PRO A 11 -7.65 -11.71 -12.62
N ALA A 12 -8.20 -12.33 -11.58
CA ALA A 12 -8.52 -11.67 -10.30
C ALA A 12 -7.28 -11.26 -9.50
N ASP A 13 -6.16 -11.98 -9.62
CA ASP A 13 -4.93 -11.66 -8.90
C ASP A 13 -4.20 -10.46 -9.53
N ALA A 14 -4.29 -10.30 -10.85
CA ALA A 14 -3.70 -9.16 -11.57
C ALA A 14 -4.34 -7.81 -11.21
N ALA A 15 -5.63 -7.79 -10.86
CA ALA A 15 -6.34 -6.58 -10.46
C ALA A 15 -5.87 -6.03 -9.10
N ASN A 16 -5.28 -6.88 -8.24
CA ASN A 16 -4.84 -6.53 -6.90
C ASN A 16 -3.35 -6.19 -6.79
N ILE A 17 -2.62 -6.21 -7.91
CA ILE A 17 -1.20 -5.84 -7.92
C ILE A 17 -1.05 -4.33 -7.79
N ILE A 18 -0.38 -3.86 -6.73
CA ILE A 18 -0.17 -2.44 -6.45
C ILE A 18 0.93 -1.86 -7.35
N GLY A 19 1.97 -2.58 -7.63
CA GLY A 19 3.12 -2.07 -8.41
C GLY A 19 3.10 -2.56 -9.87
N ARG A 20 2.47 -1.81 -10.78
CA ARG A 20 2.39 -2.21 -12.20
C ARG A 20 3.64 -1.90 -13.02
N PHE A 21 4.38 -0.86 -12.66
CA PHE A 21 5.53 -0.36 -13.44
C PHE A 21 6.89 -0.82 -12.89
N GLY A 22 6.93 -1.43 -11.69
CA GLY A 22 8.15 -1.90 -11.05
C GLY A 22 9.11 -0.81 -10.55
N VAL A 23 8.76 0.46 -10.71
CA VAL A 23 9.65 1.59 -10.36
C VAL A 23 9.41 2.15 -8.95
N GLY A 24 8.27 1.86 -8.33
CA GLY A 24 7.90 2.39 -7.01
C GLY A 24 8.89 1.99 -5.91
N PHE A 25 9.51 0.81 -6.02
CA PHE A 25 10.51 0.34 -5.07
C PHE A 25 11.71 1.29 -4.94
N TYR A 26 12.14 1.88 -6.05
CA TYR A 26 13.33 2.77 -6.04
C TYR A 26 13.13 4.05 -5.21
N SER A 27 11.88 4.42 -4.90
CA SER A 27 11.60 5.55 -4.01
C SER A 27 12.18 5.37 -2.60
N VAL A 28 12.48 4.15 -2.18
CA VAL A 28 13.12 3.86 -0.89
C VAL A 28 14.47 4.58 -0.77
N PHE A 29 15.20 4.77 -1.87
CA PHE A 29 16.49 5.49 -1.87
C PHE A 29 16.37 7.01 -1.68
N MET A 30 15.15 7.56 -1.67
CA MET A 30 14.94 8.95 -1.22
C MET A 30 15.25 9.09 0.27
N VAL A 31 14.96 8.07 1.08
CA VAL A 31 15.14 8.07 2.54
C VAL A 31 16.24 7.12 3.03
N ALA A 32 16.67 6.17 2.22
CA ALA A 32 17.69 5.18 2.57
C ALA A 32 19.00 5.41 1.82
N SER A 33 20.10 5.22 2.50
CA SER A 33 21.48 5.22 1.95
C SER A 33 21.89 3.84 1.43
N LYS A 34 21.24 2.78 1.95
CA LYS A 34 21.48 1.38 1.56
C LYS A 34 20.20 0.58 1.77
N VAL A 35 19.93 -0.36 0.87
CA VAL A 35 18.82 -1.31 0.99
C VAL A 35 19.32 -2.72 0.77
N GLU A 36 18.85 -3.64 1.62
CA GLU A 36 19.06 -5.07 1.51
C GLU A 36 17.68 -5.75 1.39
N VAL A 37 17.54 -6.62 0.41
CA VAL A 37 16.33 -7.40 0.18
C VAL A 37 16.67 -8.87 0.26
N THR A 38 16.18 -9.57 1.28
CA THR A 38 16.29 -11.02 1.40
C THR A 38 14.96 -11.64 0.97
N SER A 39 14.98 -12.45 -0.06
CA SER A 39 13.75 -13.06 -0.60
C SER A 39 13.96 -14.53 -0.92
N ARG A 40 12.89 -15.30 -0.71
CA ARG A 40 12.82 -16.71 -1.09
C ARG A 40 11.72 -16.90 -2.13
N PRO A 41 11.97 -17.60 -3.25
CA PRO A 41 10.93 -17.93 -4.21
C PRO A 41 9.78 -18.71 -3.56
N ALA A 42 8.55 -18.42 -4.00
CA ALA A 42 7.35 -19.10 -3.47
C ALA A 42 7.18 -20.53 -4.01
N PHE A 43 7.81 -20.82 -5.12
CA PHE A 43 7.71 -22.09 -5.85
C PHE A 43 9.10 -22.64 -6.14
N GLY A 44 9.21 -23.92 -6.24
CA GLY A 44 10.45 -24.67 -6.50
C GLY A 44 10.88 -25.50 -5.30
N ASP A 45 11.16 -26.79 -5.54
CA ASP A 45 11.73 -27.69 -4.54
C ASP A 45 13.15 -27.22 -4.20
N ASN A 46 13.44 -26.96 -2.94
CA ASN A 46 14.73 -26.45 -2.44
C ASN A 46 15.14 -25.04 -2.94
N ALA A 47 14.17 -24.17 -3.20
CA ALA A 47 14.46 -22.79 -3.56
C ALA A 47 15.25 -22.08 -2.44
N GLU A 48 16.51 -21.74 -2.74
CA GLU A 48 17.37 -20.98 -1.80
C GLU A 48 16.97 -19.51 -1.78
N ALA A 49 17.09 -18.88 -0.62
CA ALA A 49 16.90 -17.45 -0.50
C ALA A 49 18.11 -16.70 -1.06
N SER A 50 17.87 -15.56 -1.66
CA SER A 50 18.90 -14.64 -2.15
C SER A 50 18.83 -13.31 -1.43
N VAL A 51 19.98 -12.67 -1.30
CA VAL A 51 20.12 -11.31 -0.76
C VAL A 51 20.55 -10.38 -1.89
N TRP A 52 19.72 -9.39 -2.15
CA TRP A 52 20.03 -8.28 -3.05
C TRP A 52 20.42 -7.06 -2.22
N VAL A 53 21.51 -6.38 -2.58
CA VAL A 53 21.98 -5.18 -1.87
C VAL A 53 22.31 -4.09 -2.88
N SER A 54 21.89 -2.84 -2.58
CA SER A 54 22.23 -1.66 -3.36
C SER A 54 22.29 -0.41 -2.48
N ASP A 55 23.06 0.58 -2.94
CA ASP A 55 23.07 1.95 -2.43
C ASP A 55 22.26 2.94 -3.31
N GLY A 56 21.64 2.42 -4.38
CA GLY A 56 20.85 3.24 -5.32
C GLY A 56 21.68 4.04 -6.34
N LEU A 57 23.01 3.88 -6.38
CA LEU A 57 23.90 4.62 -7.28
C LEU A 57 24.18 3.86 -8.60
N GLY A 58 23.32 2.92 -8.96
CA GLY A 58 23.37 2.23 -10.26
C GLY A 58 24.01 0.84 -10.23
N THR A 59 24.49 0.38 -9.08
CA THR A 59 25.03 -0.97 -8.89
C THR A 59 24.27 -1.74 -7.81
N PHE A 60 24.31 -3.06 -7.91
CA PHE A 60 23.79 -3.96 -6.90
C PHE A 60 24.58 -5.27 -6.87
N THR A 61 24.49 -5.99 -5.77
CA THR A 61 24.97 -7.38 -5.65
C THR A 61 23.81 -8.32 -5.39
N ILE A 62 23.94 -9.57 -5.85
CA ILE A 62 23.04 -10.66 -5.49
C ILE A 62 23.90 -11.85 -5.04
N GLU A 63 23.60 -12.33 -3.83
CA GLU A 63 24.32 -13.44 -3.23
C GLU A 63 23.32 -14.43 -2.59
N PRO A 64 23.68 -15.71 -2.44
CA PRO A 64 22.89 -16.63 -1.62
C PRO A 64 22.78 -16.13 -0.18
N ALA A 65 21.61 -16.26 0.45
CA ALA A 65 21.44 -15.88 1.85
C ALA A 65 22.20 -16.84 2.77
N THR A 66 23.17 -16.34 3.52
CA THR A 66 24.00 -17.13 4.45
C THR A 66 23.51 -17.08 5.91
N GLY A 67 22.45 -16.33 6.21
CA GLY A 67 21.88 -16.14 7.54
C GLY A 67 20.39 -16.48 7.61
N GLU A 68 19.71 -15.86 8.59
CA GLU A 68 18.26 -16.00 8.72
C GLU A 68 17.56 -15.44 7.50
N ALA A 69 16.89 -16.31 6.77
CA ALA A 69 16.06 -15.95 5.63
C ALA A 69 14.61 -16.36 5.92
N PRO A 70 13.63 -15.63 5.39
CA PRO A 70 12.24 -16.01 5.58
C PRO A 70 11.98 -17.40 4.97
N VAL A 71 11.15 -18.20 5.63
CA VAL A 71 10.66 -19.47 5.07
C VAL A 71 9.88 -19.19 3.78
N ARG A 72 9.13 -18.09 3.76
CA ARG A 72 8.39 -17.59 2.61
C ARG A 72 8.32 -16.06 2.67
N GLY A 73 8.39 -15.41 1.51
CA GLY A 73 8.22 -13.97 1.39
C GLY A 73 9.53 -13.21 1.29
N THR A 74 9.48 -11.94 1.63
CA THR A 74 10.59 -11.00 1.46
C THR A 74 10.78 -10.16 2.71
N VAL A 75 12.02 -9.98 3.11
CA VAL A 75 12.45 -9.05 4.17
C VAL A 75 13.24 -7.93 3.52
N ILE A 76 12.87 -6.68 3.83
CA ILE A 76 13.58 -5.50 3.35
C ILE A 76 14.16 -4.77 4.55
N LYS A 77 15.47 -4.52 4.53
CA LYS A 77 16.17 -3.68 5.49
C LYS A 77 16.63 -2.41 4.79
N ALA A 78 16.24 -1.27 5.31
CA ALA A 78 16.64 0.03 4.82
C ALA A 78 17.45 0.77 5.86
N TRP A 79 18.68 1.17 5.53
CA TRP A 79 19.51 2.04 6.38
C TRP A 79 19.16 3.48 6.04
N LEU A 80 18.48 4.16 6.95
CA LEU A 80 18.01 5.52 6.73
C LEU A 80 19.19 6.49 6.64
N LYS A 81 19.02 7.55 5.88
CA LYS A 81 19.88 8.73 5.87
C LYS A 81 19.70 9.50 7.17
N ASP A 82 20.68 10.31 7.56
CA ASP A 82 20.62 11.10 8.80
C ASP A 82 19.44 12.07 8.82
N ASP A 83 19.13 12.69 7.68
CA ASP A 83 18.00 13.60 7.49
C ASP A 83 16.64 12.91 7.38
N ALA A 84 16.60 11.60 7.33
CA ALA A 84 15.42 10.75 7.23
C ALA A 84 15.15 9.90 8.50
N ALA A 85 15.86 10.18 9.60
CA ALA A 85 15.76 9.41 10.86
C ALA A 85 14.33 9.35 11.43
N GLU A 86 13.49 10.36 11.14
CA GLU A 86 12.08 10.39 11.54
C GLU A 86 11.27 9.17 11.09
N PHE A 87 11.66 8.55 9.96
CA PHE A 87 10.98 7.35 9.42
C PHE A 87 11.33 6.06 10.16
N ALA A 88 12.22 6.10 11.17
CA ALA A 88 12.40 5.02 12.13
C ALA A 88 11.38 5.06 13.28
N GLU A 89 10.69 6.19 13.46
CA GLU A 89 9.74 6.38 14.53
C GLU A 89 8.37 5.74 14.20
N LYS A 90 7.89 4.86 15.09
CA LYS A 90 6.60 4.16 14.91
C LYS A 90 5.46 5.13 14.56
N PHE A 91 5.30 6.18 15.34
CA PHE A 91 4.24 7.17 15.14
C PHE A 91 4.29 7.84 13.76
N ARG A 92 5.51 8.15 13.28
CA ARG A 92 5.69 8.76 11.96
C ARG A 92 5.28 7.80 10.84
N VAL A 93 5.70 6.54 10.92
CA VAL A 93 5.34 5.50 9.95
C VAL A 93 3.84 5.26 9.93
N GLU A 94 3.20 5.12 11.09
CA GLU A 94 1.76 4.98 11.21
C GLU A 94 0.99 6.15 10.61
N SER A 95 1.43 7.39 10.86
CA SER A 95 0.83 8.60 10.31
C SER A 95 0.86 8.60 8.77
N VAL A 96 2.01 8.25 8.19
CA VAL A 96 2.17 8.14 6.73
C VAL A 96 1.26 7.05 6.15
N ILE A 97 1.18 5.88 6.80
CA ILE A 97 0.31 4.78 6.36
C ILE A 97 -1.15 5.20 6.41
N ARG A 98 -1.61 5.79 7.52
CA ARG A 98 -2.99 6.26 7.66
C ARG A 98 -3.36 7.32 6.62
N LYS A 99 -2.42 8.20 6.28
CA LYS A 99 -2.66 9.26 5.29
C LYS A 99 -2.67 8.76 3.85
N HIS A 100 -1.75 7.86 3.49
CA HIS A 100 -1.49 7.52 2.09
C HIS A 100 -1.85 6.07 1.71
N SER A 101 -2.03 5.19 2.68
CA SER A 101 -2.22 3.75 2.47
C SER A 101 -3.36 3.14 3.30
N ALA A 102 -4.26 3.99 3.84
CA ALA A 102 -5.38 3.54 4.68
C ALA A 102 -6.26 2.49 3.99
N PHE A 103 -6.42 2.60 2.67
CA PHE A 103 -7.34 1.79 1.86
C PHE A 103 -6.66 0.69 1.04
N VAL A 104 -5.39 0.40 1.33
CA VAL A 104 -4.70 -0.74 0.71
C VAL A 104 -5.42 -2.04 1.10
N PRO A 105 -5.73 -2.94 0.14
CA PRO A 105 -6.55 -4.13 0.40
C PRO A 105 -5.85 -5.21 1.23
N PHE A 106 -4.57 -5.02 1.54
CA PHE A 106 -3.78 -5.92 2.37
C PHE A 106 -3.56 -5.34 3.76
N PRO A 107 -3.49 -6.16 4.82
CA PRO A 107 -3.16 -5.67 6.15
C PRO A 107 -1.75 -5.08 6.18
N VAL A 108 -1.63 -3.85 6.63
CA VAL A 108 -0.35 -3.20 6.91
C VAL A 108 -0.15 -3.16 8.41
N LEU A 109 0.91 -3.81 8.88
CA LEU A 109 1.24 -3.90 10.30
C LEU A 109 2.47 -3.06 10.61
N VAL A 110 2.44 -2.35 11.74
CA VAL A 110 3.58 -1.67 12.33
C VAL A 110 3.79 -2.26 13.71
N ASP A 111 4.95 -2.85 13.96
CA ASP A 111 5.26 -3.59 15.19
C ASP A 111 4.20 -4.64 15.57
N GLY A 112 3.64 -5.33 14.56
CA GLY A 112 2.61 -6.35 14.74
C GLY A 112 1.18 -5.82 14.88
N GLU A 113 0.96 -4.52 14.96
CA GLU A 113 -0.36 -3.90 15.07
C GLU A 113 -0.85 -3.43 13.69
N ARG A 114 -2.09 -3.77 13.33
CA ARG A 114 -2.68 -3.36 12.05
C ARG A 114 -3.04 -1.87 12.07
N VAL A 115 -2.52 -1.12 11.09
CA VAL A 115 -2.68 0.34 10.98
C VAL A 115 -3.78 0.73 9.99
N ASN A 116 -3.90 0.04 8.86
CA ASN A 116 -4.91 0.32 7.83
C ASN A 116 -6.23 -0.41 8.14
N THR A 117 -7.03 0.17 9.00
CA THR A 117 -8.28 -0.42 9.49
C THR A 117 -9.53 0.13 8.80
N GLN A 118 -9.42 1.21 8.02
CA GLN A 118 -10.56 1.82 7.36
C GLN A 118 -11.01 1.00 6.14
N PRO A 119 -12.31 0.65 6.05
CA PRO A 119 -12.86 0.01 4.85
C PRO A 119 -12.93 1.02 3.69
N ALA A 120 -12.68 0.54 2.48
CA ALA A 120 -12.87 1.34 1.26
C ALA A 120 -14.36 1.31 0.86
N LEU A 121 -15.21 2.11 1.51
CA LEU A 121 -16.67 2.06 1.34
C LEU A 121 -17.12 2.21 -0.11
N TRP A 122 -16.37 2.89 -0.95
CA TRP A 122 -16.69 2.99 -2.40
C TRP A 122 -16.57 1.66 -3.15
N ARG A 123 -15.98 0.62 -2.55
CA ARG A 123 -15.88 -0.74 -3.12
C ARG A 123 -16.98 -1.66 -2.64
N GLU A 124 -17.70 -1.26 -1.58
CA GLU A 124 -18.79 -2.04 -1.02
C GLU A 124 -20.06 -1.85 -1.88
N PRO A 125 -20.93 -2.85 -1.96
CA PRO A 125 -22.23 -2.67 -2.60
C PRO A 125 -23.04 -1.57 -1.90
N LYS A 126 -23.58 -0.61 -2.66
CA LYS A 126 -24.32 0.54 -2.11
C LYS A 126 -25.42 0.14 -1.10
N PHE A 127 -26.09 -0.99 -1.33
CA PHE A 127 -27.18 -1.47 -0.47
C PHE A 127 -26.70 -2.06 0.86
N SER A 128 -25.39 -2.34 0.99
CA SER A 128 -24.81 -2.88 2.22
C SER A 128 -24.24 -1.81 3.15
N VAL A 129 -24.16 -0.56 2.68
CA VAL A 129 -23.57 0.56 3.45
C VAL A 129 -24.68 1.40 4.07
N THR A 130 -24.65 1.59 5.38
CA THR A 130 -25.66 2.41 6.09
C THR A 130 -25.29 3.90 6.07
N LYS A 131 -26.27 4.76 6.37
CA LYS A 131 -26.03 6.21 6.49
C LYS A 131 -24.96 6.53 7.53
N GLU A 132 -25.01 5.87 8.66
CA GLU A 132 -24.05 6.07 9.76
C GLU A 132 -22.61 5.70 9.35
N GLN A 133 -22.45 4.70 8.48
CA GLN A 133 -21.16 4.34 7.92
C GLN A 133 -20.61 5.42 6.98
N TYR A 134 -21.49 5.98 6.11
CA TYR A 134 -21.09 7.11 5.26
C TYR A 134 -20.70 8.34 6.09
N ASP A 135 -21.49 8.70 7.09
CA ASP A 135 -21.23 9.86 7.95
C ASP A 135 -19.92 9.70 8.73
N SER A 136 -19.70 8.52 9.29
CA SER A 136 -18.46 8.19 10.02
C SER A 136 -17.25 8.21 9.09
N PHE A 137 -17.39 7.69 7.86
CA PHE A 137 -16.35 7.71 6.85
C PHE A 137 -16.00 9.14 6.43
N TYR A 138 -17.01 9.98 6.18
CA TYR A 138 -16.83 11.39 5.86
C TYR A 138 -16.06 12.14 6.95
N LYS A 139 -16.49 12.00 8.22
CA LYS A 139 -15.84 12.61 9.37
C LYS A 139 -14.39 12.17 9.53
N ALA A 140 -14.12 10.88 9.32
CA ALA A 140 -12.76 10.34 9.37
C ALA A 140 -11.85 10.84 8.23
N LEU A 141 -12.42 11.09 7.06
CA LEU A 141 -11.67 11.54 5.87
C LEU A 141 -11.38 13.04 5.91
N THR A 142 -12.38 13.85 6.34
CA THR A 142 -12.34 15.31 6.28
C THR A 142 -11.94 15.97 7.58
N TYR A 143 -12.00 15.23 8.70
CA TYR A 143 -11.89 15.74 10.06
C TYR A 143 -12.99 16.76 10.42
N ASP A 144 -14.08 16.80 9.64
CA ASP A 144 -15.25 17.61 9.95
C ASP A 144 -16.09 16.93 11.05
N ALA A 145 -16.56 17.70 12.01
CA ALA A 145 -17.43 17.19 13.08
C ALA A 145 -18.89 17.03 12.60
N LYS A 146 -19.28 17.74 11.54
CA LYS A 146 -20.63 17.70 10.97
C LYS A 146 -20.81 16.52 10.02
N GLU A 147 -22.06 16.21 9.74
CA GLU A 147 -22.44 15.24 8.72
C GLU A 147 -22.48 15.92 7.33
N PRO A 148 -22.25 15.18 6.25
CA PRO A 148 -22.41 15.72 4.91
C PRO A 148 -23.91 15.98 4.62
N LEU A 149 -24.19 17.02 3.83
CA LEU A 149 -25.55 17.30 3.35
C LEU A 149 -26.09 16.20 2.45
N ASP A 150 -25.22 15.64 1.61
CA ASP A 150 -25.57 14.57 0.68
C ASP A 150 -24.37 13.66 0.42
N THR A 151 -24.68 12.41 0.05
CA THR A 151 -23.71 11.38 -0.28
C THR A 151 -24.09 10.67 -1.58
N LEU A 152 -23.18 10.67 -2.54
CA LEU A 152 -23.37 9.98 -3.81
C LEU A 152 -22.39 8.81 -3.93
N HIS A 153 -22.92 7.59 -3.91
CA HIS A 153 -22.15 6.37 -4.12
C HIS A 153 -22.40 5.83 -5.52
N LEU A 154 -21.35 5.77 -6.33
CA LEU A 154 -21.36 5.37 -7.73
C LEU A 154 -20.56 4.09 -7.93
N SER A 155 -21.13 3.16 -8.71
CA SER A 155 -20.42 2.03 -9.29
C SER A 155 -20.76 1.98 -10.77
N VAL A 156 -19.76 2.12 -11.63
CA VAL A 156 -19.92 2.20 -13.09
C VAL A 156 -19.04 1.12 -13.72
N ASP A 157 -19.63 0.28 -14.56
CA ASP A 157 -18.94 -0.84 -15.19
C ASP A 157 -18.53 -0.56 -16.64
N ALA A 158 -19.16 0.38 -17.33
CA ALA A 158 -18.88 0.69 -18.73
C ALA A 158 -19.13 2.18 -19.03
N PRO A 159 -18.39 2.80 -19.98
CA PRO A 159 -17.30 2.27 -20.78
C PRO A 159 -15.96 2.16 -20.02
N VAL A 160 -15.85 2.80 -18.85
CA VAL A 160 -14.70 2.72 -17.94
C VAL A 160 -15.22 2.31 -16.58
N GLN A 161 -14.69 1.24 -16.04
CA GLN A 161 -15.04 0.76 -14.71
C GLN A 161 -14.43 1.67 -13.65
N PHE A 162 -15.29 2.22 -12.78
CA PHE A 162 -14.84 2.96 -11.58
C PHE A 162 -15.86 2.89 -10.46
N ASN A 163 -15.38 3.02 -9.23
CA ASN A 163 -16.21 3.21 -8.05
C ASN A 163 -15.86 4.57 -7.42
N ALA A 164 -16.87 5.32 -7.00
CA ALA A 164 -16.66 6.63 -6.39
C ALA A 164 -17.66 6.86 -5.24
N LEU A 165 -17.18 7.57 -4.23
CA LEU A 165 -17.97 8.06 -3.13
C LEU A 165 -17.73 9.57 -3.01
N LEU A 166 -18.77 10.36 -3.22
CA LEU A 166 -18.72 11.81 -3.20
C LEU A 166 -19.59 12.33 -2.07
N PHE A 167 -19.13 13.38 -1.41
CA PHE A 167 -19.84 14.03 -0.32
C PHE A 167 -20.02 15.51 -0.58
N THR A 168 -21.19 16.06 -0.20
CA THR A 168 -21.45 17.49 -0.19
C THR A 168 -21.30 17.98 1.26
N PRO A 169 -20.29 18.79 1.61
CA PRO A 169 -20.12 19.30 2.97
C PRO A 169 -21.24 20.29 3.34
N ASP A 170 -21.58 20.37 4.64
CA ASP A 170 -22.57 21.34 5.16
C ASP A 170 -22.09 22.80 5.06
N SER A 171 -20.81 23.03 5.07
CA SER A 171 -20.22 24.37 4.93
C SER A 171 -19.10 24.34 3.91
N ALA A 172 -18.89 25.44 3.17
CA ALA A 172 -17.74 25.61 2.34
C ALA A 172 -16.48 25.47 3.21
N GLN A 173 -15.68 24.46 2.95
CA GLN A 173 -14.34 24.39 3.52
C GLN A 173 -13.48 25.32 2.67
N ASP A 174 -12.98 26.41 3.27
CA ASP A 174 -11.98 27.26 2.65
C ASP A 174 -10.66 26.44 2.54
N PHE A 175 -10.51 25.75 1.43
CA PHE A 175 -9.26 25.04 1.11
C PHE A 175 -8.09 26.01 0.86
N PHE A 176 -8.39 27.29 0.75
CA PHE A 176 -7.44 28.38 0.64
C PHE A 176 -7.70 29.32 1.83
N GLY A 177 -7.27 28.89 3.02
CA GLY A 177 -7.25 29.77 4.17
C GLY A 177 -6.48 31.04 3.83
N ALA A 178 -7.14 32.18 3.94
CA ALA A 178 -6.56 33.51 3.76
C ALA A 178 -5.46 33.77 4.81
#